data_b3dd58d8105f841ae92ccb0bf3dee13f
#
_entry.id   b3dd58d8105f841ae92ccb0bf3dee13f
#
_cell.length_a   1.000
_cell.length_b   1.000
_cell.length_c   1.000
_cell.angle_alpha   90.00
_cell.angle_beta   90.00
_cell.angle_gamma   90.00
#
_symmetry.space_group_name_H-M   'P 1'
#
loop_
_entity.id
_entity.type
_entity.pdbx_description
1 polymer ?
#
loop_
_entity_poly.entity_id
_entity_poly.type
_entity_poly.pdbx_seq_one_letter_code
_entity_poly.pdbx_strand_id
1 'polypeptide(L)'
;LRSTIQFDRRQRGFSRAGFVVVVILTLVLVALLYVYSSDPRESSGTSTFAAEFWAPTSAKIERGRYLALAGNCASCHTVSDDGFMAGGVAFETPFGKIFSTNITPDSETGIGRWTGEQFLDSMRYGIRPDGEHLYPAFPYTAFTNVVDEDIAALYVYLKSLAPIQQAAVENEMSFPFNQRSLMSFWNALFFNSGVYETNADESEIWNRGAYLVDGLAHCSACHSPRNFMGAEKNDAYMAGGRFTDRVRDGSFHPWSAPNLTAASDALGAWPIGELNAYLKHGKNSYVDLFGPMNEVVQNSTRFLSDEDINAMGVYLKSLPATMAQAAVTADRRVMGMGRTVYNLHCGTCHL
;
A
#
# COMPACT_ATOMS: atom_id res chain seq x y z
N LEU A 1 -61.14 -26.10 55.88
CA LEU A 1 -60.95 -25.40 54.62
C LEU A 1 -59.45 -25.02 54.52
N ARG A 2 -58.64 -25.82 53.79
CA ARG A 2 -57.27 -25.47 53.40
C ARG A 2 -57.28 -25.09 51.89
N SER A 3 -57.09 -23.82 51.57
CA SER A 3 -56.90 -23.36 50.19
C SER A 3 -55.40 -23.50 49.85
N THR A 4 -55.05 -24.38 48.91
CA THR A 4 -53.76 -24.55 48.34
C THR A 4 -53.61 -23.52 47.23
N ILE A 5 -52.71 -22.51 47.42
CA ILE A 5 -52.33 -21.57 46.40
C ILE A 5 -51.31 -22.26 45.49
N GLN A 6 -51.70 -22.60 44.25
CA GLN A 6 -50.82 -23.09 43.21
C GLN A 6 -50.09 -21.88 42.58
N PHE A 7 -48.81 -21.78 42.77
CA PHE A 7 -47.94 -20.86 42.04
C PHE A 7 -47.69 -21.43 40.63
N ASP A 8 -48.36 -20.85 39.64
CA ASP A 8 -48.06 -21.15 38.22
C ASP A 8 -46.73 -20.47 37.82
N ARG A 9 -45.62 -21.20 37.89
CA ARG A 9 -44.32 -20.81 37.37
C ARG A 9 -44.30 -21.02 35.87
N ARG A 10 -44.91 -20.09 35.09
CA ARG A 10 -44.58 -19.98 33.67
C ARG A 10 -43.11 -19.51 33.52
N GLN A 11 -42.19 -20.45 33.43
CA GLN A 11 -40.87 -20.16 32.90
C GLN A 11 -41.03 -19.80 31.43
N ARG A 12 -41.01 -18.50 31.13
CA ARG A 12 -40.86 -18.01 29.75
C ARG A 12 -39.40 -18.32 29.34
N GLY A 13 -39.16 -19.52 28.83
CA GLY A 13 -37.91 -19.87 28.20
C GLY A 13 -37.71 -18.96 26.98
N PHE A 14 -36.54 -18.39 26.87
CA PHE A 14 -36.14 -17.68 25.67
C PHE A 14 -36.35 -18.61 24.47
N SER A 15 -37.09 -18.14 23.44
CA SER A 15 -37.21 -18.90 22.19
C SER A 15 -35.82 -19.06 21.55
N ARG A 16 -35.55 -20.17 20.84
CA ARG A 16 -34.29 -20.36 20.11
C ARG A 16 -33.98 -19.18 19.21
N ALA A 17 -35.00 -18.56 18.59
CA ALA A 17 -34.86 -17.36 17.80
C ALA A 17 -34.41 -16.15 18.65
N GLY A 18 -34.98 -15.96 19.85
CA GLY A 18 -34.56 -14.89 20.77
C GLY A 18 -33.10 -15.07 21.24
N PHE A 19 -32.68 -16.31 21.49
CA PHE A 19 -31.29 -16.60 21.84
C PHE A 19 -30.33 -16.24 20.69
N VAL A 20 -30.64 -16.64 19.46
CA VAL A 20 -29.83 -16.32 18.26
C VAL A 20 -29.73 -14.79 18.06
N VAL A 21 -30.84 -14.05 18.21
CA VAL A 21 -30.83 -12.59 18.11
C VAL A 21 -29.92 -11.97 19.18
N VAL A 22 -30.00 -12.42 20.42
CA VAL A 22 -29.13 -11.90 21.50
C VAL A 22 -27.66 -12.19 21.21
N VAL A 23 -27.32 -13.39 20.74
CA VAL A 23 -25.94 -13.74 20.36
C VAL A 23 -25.44 -12.82 19.23
N ILE A 24 -26.23 -12.62 18.18
CA ILE A 24 -25.87 -11.72 17.08
C ILE A 24 -25.65 -10.29 17.58
N LEU A 25 -26.57 -9.75 18.38
CA LEU A 25 -26.44 -8.40 18.94
C LEU A 25 -25.19 -8.26 19.83
N THR A 26 -24.90 -9.29 20.63
CA THR A 26 -23.68 -9.31 21.46
C THR A 26 -22.42 -9.33 20.60
N LEU A 27 -22.39 -10.16 19.55
CA LEU A 27 -21.24 -10.19 18.62
C LEU A 27 -21.06 -8.85 17.89
N VAL A 28 -22.14 -8.22 17.45
CA VAL A 28 -22.09 -6.88 16.83
C VAL A 28 -21.59 -5.84 17.83
N LEU A 29 -22.07 -5.87 19.08
CA LEU A 29 -21.58 -4.94 20.11
C LEU A 29 -20.10 -5.14 20.41
N VAL A 30 -19.66 -6.39 20.55
CA VAL A 30 -18.24 -6.72 20.77
C VAL A 30 -17.39 -6.25 19.59
N ALA A 31 -17.85 -6.46 18.36
CA ALA A 31 -17.16 -5.98 17.16
C ALA A 31 -17.06 -4.45 17.12
N LEU A 32 -18.15 -3.74 17.46
CA LEU A 32 -18.16 -2.27 17.53
C LEU A 32 -17.22 -1.75 18.64
N LEU A 33 -17.23 -2.38 19.82
CA LEU A 33 -16.32 -2.03 20.91
C LEU A 33 -14.86 -2.29 20.54
N TYR A 34 -14.59 -3.41 19.85
CA TYR A 34 -13.26 -3.73 19.35
C TYR A 34 -12.76 -2.68 18.36
N VAL A 35 -13.59 -2.30 17.38
CA VAL A 35 -13.24 -1.26 16.40
C VAL A 35 -13.01 0.09 17.08
N TYR A 36 -13.87 0.45 18.05
CA TYR A 36 -13.72 1.70 18.81
C TYR A 36 -12.40 1.71 19.61
N SER A 37 -12.06 0.60 20.28
CA SER A 37 -10.81 0.49 21.05
C SER A 37 -9.55 0.34 20.18
N SER A 38 -9.70 0.10 18.89
CA SER A 38 -8.61 -0.10 17.93
C SER A 38 -8.35 1.13 17.07
N ASP A 39 -8.93 2.31 17.38
CA ASP A 39 -8.60 3.54 16.68
C ASP A 39 -7.12 3.88 16.91
N PRO A 40 -6.27 3.83 15.87
CA PRO A 40 -4.83 3.98 16.03
C PRO A 40 -4.41 5.36 16.55
N ARG A 41 -5.30 6.37 16.49
CA ARG A 41 -5.03 7.72 17.02
C ARG A 41 -5.12 7.77 18.54
N GLU A 42 -5.99 6.97 19.15
CA GLU A 42 -6.12 6.94 20.61
C GLU A 42 -4.89 6.31 21.28
N SER A 43 -4.21 5.38 20.59
CA SER A 43 -3.05 4.68 21.11
C SER A 43 -1.74 5.47 21.00
N SER A 44 -1.63 6.40 20.07
CA SER A 44 -0.37 7.11 19.78
C SER A 44 -0.26 8.51 20.41
N GLY A 45 -1.29 8.99 21.10
CA GLY A 45 -1.30 10.35 21.67
C GLY A 45 -1.17 11.41 20.56
N THR A 46 -1.97 12.46 20.62
CA THR A 46 -1.90 13.55 19.63
C THR A 46 -0.54 14.26 19.78
N SER A 47 0.45 13.89 18.97
CA SER A 47 1.72 14.64 18.90
C SER A 47 1.44 15.98 18.26
N THR A 48 1.26 16.99 19.08
CA THR A 48 1.20 18.37 18.62
C THR A 48 2.62 18.85 18.41
N PHE A 49 3.05 18.91 17.16
CA PHE A 49 4.35 19.46 16.79
C PHE A 49 4.31 20.99 16.86
N ALA A 50 5.43 21.60 17.27
CA ALA A 50 5.59 23.04 17.20
C ALA A 50 5.51 23.53 15.73
N ALA A 51 5.05 24.77 15.50
CA ALA A 51 4.89 25.32 14.16
C ALA A 51 6.18 25.26 13.32
N GLU A 52 7.35 25.37 13.97
CA GLU A 52 8.68 25.28 13.36
C GLU A 52 8.94 23.90 12.73
N PHE A 53 8.32 22.85 13.25
CA PHE A 53 8.42 21.50 12.69
C PHE A 53 7.86 21.44 11.26
N TRP A 54 6.82 22.22 10.97
CA TRP A 54 6.18 22.32 9.65
C TRP A 54 6.70 23.48 8.80
N ALA A 55 7.63 24.27 9.34
CA ALA A 55 8.13 25.45 8.64
C ALA A 55 8.97 25.07 7.42
N PRO A 56 8.74 25.73 6.26
CA PRO A 56 9.49 25.47 5.04
C PRO A 56 10.94 25.97 5.16
N THR A 57 11.89 25.10 4.83
CA THR A 57 13.29 25.44 4.60
C THR A 57 13.75 24.83 3.29
N SER A 58 14.77 25.40 2.65
CA SER A 58 15.33 24.85 1.41
C SER A 58 15.75 23.38 1.59
N ALA A 59 16.35 23.04 2.73
CA ALA A 59 16.77 21.67 3.03
C ALA A 59 15.56 20.72 3.15
N LYS A 60 14.48 21.13 3.82
CA LYS A 60 13.25 20.30 3.90
C LYS A 60 12.58 20.13 2.54
N ILE A 61 12.50 21.19 1.74
CA ILE A 61 11.93 21.11 0.38
C ILE A 61 12.72 20.11 -0.46
N GLU A 62 14.05 20.19 -0.45
CA GLU A 62 14.89 19.28 -1.23
C GLU A 62 14.82 17.83 -0.70
N ARG A 63 14.80 17.66 0.64
CA ARG A 63 14.56 16.36 1.26
C ARG A 63 13.20 15.79 0.85
N GLY A 64 12.13 16.60 0.94
CA GLY A 64 10.77 16.21 0.55
C GLY A 64 10.66 15.85 -0.93
N ARG A 65 11.35 16.58 -1.82
CA ARG A 65 11.45 16.26 -3.24
C ARG A 65 12.06 14.87 -3.45
N TYR A 66 13.17 14.58 -2.78
CA TYR A 66 13.83 13.28 -2.84
C TYR A 66 12.91 12.15 -2.32
N LEU A 67 12.21 12.39 -1.20
CA LEU A 67 11.29 11.41 -0.62
C LEU A 67 10.05 11.19 -1.50
N ALA A 68 9.54 12.22 -2.17
CA ALA A 68 8.44 12.08 -3.11
C ALA A 68 8.84 11.25 -4.35
N LEU A 69 10.11 11.33 -4.78
CA LEU A 69 10.67 10.41 -5.78
C LEU A 69 10.76 8.99 -5.22
N ALA A 70 11.30 8.80 -4.00
CA ALA A 70 11.39 7.49 -3.37
C ALA A 70 10.02 6.83 -3.19
N GLY A 71 9.00 7.63 -2.84
CA GLY A 71 7.60 7.19 -2.69
C GLY A 71 6.84 7.04 -4.00
N ASN A 72 7.48 7.33 -5.15
CA ASN A 72 6.86 7.25 -6.48
C ASN A 72 5.51 8.00 -6.58
N CYS A 73 5.37 9.11 -5.87
CA CYS A 73 4.11 9.85 -5.74
C CYS A 73 3.53 10.28 -7.09
N ALA A 74 4.42 10.67 -8.03
CA ALA A 74 4.02 11.14 -9.36
C ALA A 74 3.31 10.06 -10.19
N SER A 75 3.70 8.80 -10.12
CA SER A 75 3.06 7.72 -10.89
C SER A 75 1.58 7.56 -10.54
N CYS A 76 1.23 7.77 -9.26
CA CYS A 76 -0.16 7.69 -8.82
C CYS A 76 -0.91 9.02 -8.93
N HIS A 77 -0.22 10.16 -8.86
CA HIS A 77 -0.86 11.47 -8.76
C HIS A 77 -0.68 12.36 -10.00
N THR A 78 -0.22 11.80 -11.14
CA THR A 78 -0.01 12.57 -12.38
C THR A 78 -0.60 11.83 -13.57
N VAL A 79 -1.61 12.39 -14.22
CA VAL A 79 -2.20 11.83 -15.46
C VAL A 79 -1.49 12.39 -16.72
N SER A 80 -1.06 13.64 -16.67
CA SER A 80 -0.42 14.35 -17.78
C SER A 80 0.62 15.33 -17.26
N ASP A 81 1.53 15.76 -18.11
CA ASP A 81 2.61 16.69 -17.74
C ASP A 81 2.07 18.03 -17.19
N ASP A 82 0.95 18.52 -17.71
CA ASP A 82 0.28 19.75 -17.22
C ASP A 82 -0.44 19.53 -15.88
N GLY A 83 -0.66 18.28 -15.48
CA GLY A 83 -1.36 17.86 -14.26
C GLY A 83 -0.44 17.25 -13.20
N PHE A 84 0.83 17.68 -13.11
CA PHE A 84 1.79 17.12 -12.16
C PHE A 84 1.28 17.18 -10.73
N MET A 85 1.14 16.01 -10.08
CA MET A 85 0.58 15.81 -8.73
C MET A 85 -0.90 16.23 -8.57
N ALA A 86 -1.64 16.47 -9.67
CA ALA A 86 -3.04 16.89 -9.59
C ALA A 86 -4.04 15.70 -9.48
N GLY A 87 -3.57 14.47 -9.50
CA GLY A 87 -4.41 13.27 -9.34
C GLY A 87 -5.17 12.87 -10.62
N GLY A 88 -6.22 12.06 -10.45
CA GLY A 88 -7.07 11.58 -11.54
C GLY A 88 -6.65 10.25 -12.16
N VAL A 89 -5.59 9.62 -11.67
CA VAL A 89 -5.16 8.28 -12.11
C VAL A 89 -6.15 7.23 -11.59
N ALA A 90 -6.62 6.35 -12.47
CA ALA A 90 -7.57 5.29 -12.15
C ALA A 90 -6.84 3.99 -11.79
N PHE A 91 -7.26 3.36 -10.70
CA PHE A 91 -6.78 2.07 -10.23
C PHE A 91 -7.93 1.06 -10.23
N GLU A 92 -7.81 -0.01 -10.99
CA GLU A 92 -8.77 -1.12 -10.98
C GLU A 92 -8.46 -2.05 -9.80
N THR A 93 -9.48 -2.33 -9.02
CA THR A 93 -9.40 -3.27 -7.89
C THR A 93 -10.50 -4.31 -8.00
N PRO A 94 -10.41 -5.45 -7.30
CA PRO A 94 -11.52 -6.41 -7.23
C PRO A 94 -12.82 -5.84 -6.66
N PHE A 95 -12.77 -4.66 -6.05
CA PHE A 95 -13.89 -4.01 -5.36
C PHE A 95 -14.49 -2.84 -6.16
N GLY A 96 -13.86 -2.46 -7.26
CA GLY A 96 -14.22 -1.33 -8.11
C GLY A 96 -13.04 -0.43 -8.42
N LYS A 97 -13.28 0.72 -9.06
CA LYS A 97 -12.23 1.68 -9.40
C LYS A 97 -12.05 2.74 -8.34
N ILE A 98 -10.80 3.06 -8.07
CA ILE A 98 -10.37 4.14 -7.18
C ILE A 98 -9.59 5.14 -8.01
N PHE A 99 -9.83 6.43 -7.78
CA PHE A 99 -9.10 7.51 -8.44
C PHE A 99 -8.21 8.24 -7.45
N SER A 100 -6.98 8.55 -7.85
CA SER A 100 -6.07 9.35 -7.05
C SER A 100 -6.56 10.79 -6.94
N THR A 101 -6.28 11.41 -5.79
CA THR A 101 -6.68 12.78 -5.50
C THR A 101 -5.60 13.78 -5.86
N ASN A 102 -5.97 15.05 -5.99
CA ASN A 102 -5.05 16.16 -6.16
C ASN A 102 -4.26 16.38 -4.85
N ILE A 103 -2.93 16.30 -4.91
CA ILE A 103 -2.02 16.56 -3.79
C ILE A 103 -1.17 17.82 -4.00
N THR A 104 -1.54 18.68 -4.98
CA THR A 104 -0.97 20.03 -5.11
C THR A 104 -1.52 20.96 -4.02
N PRO A 105 -0.88 22.11 -3.75
CA PRO A 105 -1.34 23.05 -2.73
C PRO A 105 -2.55 23.91 -3.19
N ASP A 106 -3.36 23.41 -4.13
CA ASP A 106 -4.61 24.08 -4.47
C ASP A 106 -5.58 24.05 -3.28
N SER A 107 -6.18 25.19 -2.97
CA SER A 107 -7.00 25.37 -1.77
C SER A 107 -8.41 24.77 -1.89
N GLU A 108 -8.90 24.54 -3.11
CA GLU A 108 -10.27 24.04 -3.36
C GLU A 108 -10.27 22.53 -3.61
N THR A 109 -9.31 22.06 -4.40
CA THR A 109 -9.31 20.68 -4.91
C THR A 109 -8.14 19.83 -4.43
N GLY A 110 -7.11 20.45 -3.83
CA GLY A 110 -5.90 19.80 -3.37
C GLY A 110 -5.72 19.83 -1.85
N ILE A 111 -4.46 19.74 -1.41
CA ILE A 111 -4.09 19.76 0.01
C ILE A 111 -3.78 21.16 0.53
N GLY A 112 -4.16 22.24 -0.19
CA GLY A 112 -3.81 23.61 0.14
C GLY A 112 -4.29 24.04 1.53
N ARG A 113 -5.45 23.56 2.00
CA ARG A 113 -6.01 23.86 3.32
C ARG A 113 -5.61 22.87 4.42
N TRP A 114 -4.90 21.79 4.08
CA TRP A 114 -4.49 20.79 5.07
C TRP A 114 -3.40 21.33 5.98
N THR A 115 -3.48 21.02 7.26
CA THR A 115 -2.37 21.22 8.21
C THR A 115 -1.32 20.11 8.06
N GLY A 116 -0.14 20.30 8.64
CA GLY A 116 0.89 19.28 8.68
C GLY A 116 0.44 18.01 9.41
N GLU A 117 -0.29 18.19 10.53
CA GLU A 117 -0.85 17.07 11.31
C GLU A 117 -1.88 16.29 10.50
N GLN A 118 -2.76 16.97 9.76
CA GLN A 118 -3.73 16.30 8.89
C GLN A 118 -3.05 15.50 7.75
N PHE A 119 -1.95 16.03 7.23
CA PHE A 119 -1.14 15.30 6.27
C PHE A 119 -0.44 14.09 6.90
N LEU A 120 0.11 14.26 8.10
CA LEU A 120 0.68 13.16 8.87
C LEU A 120 -0.37 12.09 9.16
N ASP A 121 -1.58 12.44 9.60
CA ASP A 121 -2.67 11.50 9.84
C ASP A 121 -3.02 10.70 8.59
N SER A 122 -2.99 11.33 7.42
CA SER A 122 -3.25 10.62 6.16
C SER A 122 -2.17 9.59 5.81
N MET A 123 -0.90 9.94 6.02
CA MET A 123 0.24 9.07 5.76
C MET A 123 0.37 7.96 6.82
N ARG A 124 0.18 8.32 8.11
CA ARG A 124 0.40 7.44 9.25
C ARG A 124 -0.75 6.48 9.50
N TYR A 125 -1.99 6.98 9.39
CA TYR A 125 -3.20 6.26 9.81
C TYR A 125 -4.21 6.05 8.69
N GLY A 126 -3.95 6.61 7.50
CA GLY A 126 -4.91 6.57 6.40
C GLY A 126 -6.20 7.34 6.72
N ILE A 127 -6.10 8.47 7.42
CA ILE A 127 -7.25 9.28 7.85
C ILE A 127 -7.20 10.66 7.20
N ARG A 128 -8.32 11.08 6.63
CA ARG A 128 -8.50 12.38 5.99
C ARG A 128 -8.84 13.47 7.01
N PRO A 129 -8.72 14.78 6.64
CA PRO A 129 -9.10 15.89 7.51
C PRO A 129 -10.55 15.87 7.98
N ASP A 130 -11.47 15.27 7.22
CA ASP A 130 -12.88 15.08 7.57
C ASP A 130 -13.14 13.87 8.50
N GLY A 131 -12.06 13.14 8.86
CA GLY A 131 -12.12 11.95 9.72
C GLY A 131 -12.46 10.65 8.99
N GLU A 132 -12.72 10.69 7.68
CA GLU A 132 -12.95 9.47 6.91
C GLU A 132 -11.64 8.71 6.64
N HIS A 133 -11.74 7.38 6.61
CA HIS A 133 -10.61 6.52 6.23
C HIS A 133 -10.34 6.54 4.73
N LEU A 134 -9.07 6.51 4.37
CA LEU A 134 -8.61 6.25 3.01
C LEU A 134 -8.75 4.76 2.68
N TYR A 135 -8.91 4.46 1.39
CA TYR A 135 -8.76 3.08 0.91
C TYR A 135 -7.27 2.70 0.84
N PRO A 136 -6.90 1.44 1.13
CA PRO A 136 -5.49 1.00 1.13
C PRO A 136 -4.88 0.86 -0.28
N ALA A 137 -5.55 1.38 -1.31
CA ALA A 137 -4.93 1.72 -2.59
C ALA A 137 -3.93 2.88 -2.45
N PHE A 138 -4.17 3.81 -1.52
CA PHE A 138 -3.14 4.66 -0.96
C PHE A 138 -2.39 3.85 0.09
N PRO A 139 -1.09 3.55 -0.10
CA PRO A 139 -0.39 2.54 0.70
C PRO A 139 0.01 3.05 2.09
N TYR A 140 -0.94 3.61 2.85
CA TYR A 140 -0.69 4.06 4.24
C TYR A 140 -0.23 2.91 5.14
N THR A 141 -0.53 1.67 4.78
CA THR A 141 -0.02 0.47 5.46
C THR A 141 1.50 0.32 5.39
N ALA A 142 2.12 0.90 4.37
CA ALA A 142 3.57 1.04 4.25
C ALA A 142 4.05 2.41 4.75
N PHE A 143 3.36 3.49 4.35
CA PHE A 143 3.75 4.86 4.72
C PHE A 143 3.71 5.12 6.23
N THR A 144 2.99 4.33 7.00
CA THR A 144 3.02 4.37 8.47
C THR A 144 4.43 4.21 9.03
N ASN A 145 5.34 3.52 8.31
CA ASN A 145 6.74 3.34 8.70
C ASN A 145 7.59 4.62 8.52
N VAL A 146 7.11 5.63 7.78
CA VAL A 146 7.90 6.84 7.51
C VAL A 146 8.02 7.69 8.78
N VAL A 147 9.23 8.13 9.13
CA VAL A 147 9.47 8.98 10.30
C VAL A 147 8.83 10.37 10.14
N ASP A 148 8.48 11.00 11.26
CA ASP A 148 7.71 12.25 11.27
C ASP A 148 8.45 13.38 10.54
N GLU A 149 9.78 13.46 10.65
CA GLU A 149 10.61 14.45 9.97
C GLU A 149 10.54 14.31 8.44
N ASP A 150 10.48 13.07 7.94
CA ASP A 150 10.37 12.80 6.51
C ASP A 150 8.95 13.08 6.01
N ILE A 151 7.91 12.81 6.81
CA ILE A 151 6.53 13.23 6.50
C ILE A 151 6.42 14.76 6.46
N ALA A 152 7.06 15.46 7.41
CA ALA A 152 7.09 16.91 7.40
C ALA A 152 7.82 17.47 6.16
N ALA A 153 8.91 16.85 5.76
CA ALA A 153 9.63 17.24 4.55
C ALA A 153 8.79 17.03 3.28
N LEU A 154 8.08 15.88 3.17
CA LEU A 154 7.12 15.62 2.10
C LEU A 154 6.02 16.68 2.05
N TYR A 155 5.40 16.98 3.18
CA TYR A 155 4.36 18.02 3.29
C TYR A 155 4.87 19.36 2.79
N VAL A 156 6.01 19.82 3.29
CA VAL A 156 6.63 21.10 2.91
C VAL A 156 6.94 21.14 1.41
N TYR A 157 7.46 20.04 0.85
CA TYR A 157 7.69 19.93 -0.60
C TYR A 157 6.40 20.05 -1.40
N LEU A 158 5.37 19.27 -1.07
CA LEU A 158 4.08 19.31 -1.79
C LEU A 158 3.43 20.69 -1.68
N LYS A 159 3.53 21.34 -0.52
CA LYS A 159 3.05 22.71 -0.31
C LYS A 159 3.85 23.76 -1.10
N SER A 160 5.06 23.44 -1.54
CA SER A 160 5.89 24.33 -2.38
C SER A 160 5.63 24.22 -3.88
N LEU A 161 4.84 23.22 -4.31
CA LEU A 161 4.49 23.04 -5.72
C LEU A 161 3.56 24.15 -6.23
N ALA A 162 3.45 24.28 -7.54
CA ALA A 162 2.42 25.12 -8.14
C ALA A 162 1.03 24.54 -7.87
N PRO A 163 0.05 25.33 -7.43
CA PRO A 163 -1.33 24.85 -7.26
C PRO A 163 -1.96 24.59 -8.63
N ILE A 164 -2.61 23.43 -8.76
CA ILE A 164 -3.35 23.05 -9.96
C ILE A 164 -4.79 22.75 -9.51
N GLN A 165 -5.75 23.48 -10.07
CA GLN A 165 -7.17 23.25 -9.78
C GLN A 165 -7.67 22.07 -10.62
N GLN A 166 -7.83 20.91 -9.95
CA GLN A 166 -8.39 19.70 -10.56
C GLN A 166 -9.31 19.02 -9.56
N ALA A 167 -10.60 18.98 -9.88
CA ALA A 167 -11.59 18.32 -9.04
C ALA A 167 -11.32 16.81 -8.93
N ALA A 168 -11.54 16.26 -7.75
CA ALA A 168 -11.43 14.82 -7.53
C ALA A 168 -12.48 14.07 -8.36
N VAL A 169 -12.08 12.96 -8.98
CA VAL A 169 -12.98 12.01 -9.63
C VAL A 169 -13.58 11.11 -8.54
N GLU A 170 -14.88 10.89 -8.58
CA GLU A 170 -15.55 10.00 -7.63
C GLU A 170 -15.14 8.54 -7.86
N ASN A 171 -14.93 7.80 -6.76
CA ASN A 171 -14.61 6.39 -6.83
C ASN A 171 -15.83 5.56 -7.30
N GLU A 172 -15.60 4.62 -8.20
CA GLU A 172 -16.60 3.70 -8.74
C GLU A 172 -16.55 2.35 -7.99
N MET A 173 -16.83 2.37 -6.67
CA MET A 173 -16.77 1.19 -5.81
C MET A 173 -18.13 0.50 -5.73
N SER A 174 -18.12 -0.84 -5.81
CA SER A 174 -19.33 -1.66 -5.63
C SER A 174 -19.78 -1.69 -4.17
N PHE A 175 -21.13 -1.76 -3.93
CA PHE A 175 -21.63 -2.03 -2.57
C PHE A 175 -21.21 -3.44 -2.10
N PRO A 176 -20.78 -3.61 -0.85
CA PRO A 176 -20.72 -2.63 0.26
C PRO A 176 -19.40 -1.84 0.35
N PHE A 177 -18.44 -2.04 -0.55
CA PHE A 177 -17.08 -1.48 -0.48
C PHE A 177 -17.03 0.04 -0.71
N ASN A 178 -18.11 0.63 -1.22
CA ASN A 178 -18.30 2.08 -1.29
C ASN A 178 -18.60 2.73 0.08
N GLN A 179 -18.79 1.95 1.15
CA GLN A 179 -19.00 2.45 2.50
C GLN A 179 -17.67 2.60 3.22
N ARG A 180 -17.10 3.82 3.26
CA ARG A 180 -15.79 4.11 3.87
C ARG A 180 -15.72 3.74 5.36
N SER A 181 -16.84 3.80 6.08
CA SER A 181 -16.91 3.37 7.47
C SER A 181 -16.51 1.91 7.70
N LEU A 182 -16.61 1.05 6.67
CA LEU A 182 -16.12 -0.33 6.76
C LEU A 182 -14.60 -0.43 6.82
N MET A 183 -13.88 0.63 6.45
CA MET A 183 -12.42 0.65 6.55
C MET A 183 -11.92 0.64 8.00
N SER A 184 -12.72 1.12 8.97
CA SER A 184 -12.38 0.98 10.39
C SER A 184 -12.25 -0.51 10.80
N PHE A 185 -13.15 -1.38 10.32
CA PHE A 185 -13.05 -2.82 10.55
C PHE A 185 -11.86 -3.45 9.83
N TRP A 186 -11.62 -3.02 8.59
CA TRP A 186 -10.49 -3.49 7.82
C TRP A 186 -9.17 -3.13 8.51
N ASN A 187 -9.04 -1.90 8.97
CA ASN A 187 -7.87 -1.42 9.70
C ASN A 187 -7.67 -2.21 11.00
N ALA A 188 -8.72 -2.41 11.79
CA ALA A 188 -8.65 -3.19 13.02
C ALA A 188 -8.19 -4.64 12.83
N LEU A 189 -8.38 -5.21 11.63
CA LEU A 189 -8.01 -6.60 11.32
C LEU A 189 -6.65 -6.72 10.63
N PHE A 190 -6.24 -5.72 9.85
CA PHE A 190 -5.15 -5.86 8.88
C PHE A 190 -4.12 -4.74 8.93
N PHE A 191 -4.33 -3.71 9.73
CA PHE A 191 -3.43 -2.57 9.80
C PHE A 191 -2.86 -2.40 11.21
N ASN A 192 -1.54 -2.32 11.28
CA ASN A 192 -0.81 -1.92 12.48
C ASN A 192 -0.08 -0.61 12.17
N SER A 193 -0.47 0.46 12.83
CA SER A 193 0.24 1.73 12.70
C SER A 193 1.55 1.70 13.51
N GLY A 194 2.57 2.36 13.01
CA GLY A 194 3.84 2.48 13.72
C GLY A 194 4.88 3.19 12.87
N VAL A 195 5.88 3.77 13.52
CA VAL A 195 7.05 4.35 12.86
C VAL A 195 8.11 3.28 12.74
N TYR A 196 8.92 3.33 11.68
CA TYR A 196 10.06 2.43 11.54
C TYR A 196 11.01 2.55 12.75
N GLU A 197 11.28 1.45 13.38
CA GLU A 197 12.25 1.34 14.45
C GLU A 197 13.52 0.65 13.91
N THR A 198 14.68 1.28 14.17
CA THR A 198 15.97 0.72 13.77
C THR A 198 16.21 -0.61 14.47
N ASN A 199 16.50 -1.66 13.71
CA ASN A 199 16.92 -2.95 14.24
C ASN A 199 18.39 -2.86 14.64
N ALA A 200 18.67 -2.92 15.94
CA ALA A 200 20.03 -2.83 16.50
C ALA A 200 20.91 -4.04 16.15
N ASP A 201 20.34 -5.17 15.76
CA ASP A 201 21.05 -6.38 15.38
C ASP A 201 21.51 -6.35 13.91
N GLU A 202 21.06 -5.36 13.13
CA GLU A 202 21.36 -5.21 11.72
C GLU A 202 22.23 -3.98 11.43
N SER A 203 22.87 -3.98 10.28
CA SER A 203 23.73 -2.87 9.85
C SER A 203 22.91 -1.61 9.49
N GLU A 204 23.55 -0.44 9.53
CA GLU A 204 22.93 0.82 9.10
C GLU A 204 22.42 0.77 7.66
N ILE A 205 23.19 0.11 6.76
CA ILE A 205 22.78 -0.05 5.36
C ILE A 205 21.55 -0.95 5.21
N TRP A 206 21.44 -2.01 6.01
CA TRP A 206 20.28 -2.86 6.05
C TRP A 206 19.04 -2.08 6.56
N ASN A 207 19.20 -1.38 7.69
CA ASN A 207 18.13 -0.55 8.26
C ASN A 207 17.64 0.53 7.30
N ARG A 208 18.58 1.16 6.56
CA ARG A 208 18.21 2.14 5.53
C ARG A 208 17.43 1.47 4.39
N GLY A 209 17.83 0.28 3.97
CA GLY A 209 17.11 -0.49 2.96
C GLY A 209 15.71 -0.88 3.41
N ALA A 210 15.57 -1.40 4.63
CA ALA A 210 14.27 -1.75 5.23
C ALA A 210 13.34 -0.52 5.29
N TYR A 211 13.84 0.60 5.80
CA TYR A 211 13.09 1.86 5.85
C TYR A 211 12.56 2.32 4.49
N LEU A 212 13.37 2.19 3.44
CA LEU A 212 12.95 2.57 2.10
C LEU A 212 11.96 1.58 1.51
N VAL A 213 12.26 0.28 1.56
CA VAL A 213 11.48 -0.77 0.91
C VAL A 213 10.12 -0.97 1.57
N ASP A 214 10.08 -1.01 2.92
CA ASP A 214 8.86 -1.25 3.69
C ASP A 214 8.05 0.03 3.95
N GLY A 215 8.69 1.19 3.77
CA GLY A 215 8.08 2.51 3.91
C GLY A 215 7.73 3.12 2.56
N LEU A 216 8.52 4.13 2.14
CA LEU A 216 8.19 4.96 0.99
C LEU A 216 8.09 4.21 -0.33
N ALA A 217 9.00 3.28 -0.61
CA ALA A 217 8.96 2.53 -1.87
C ALA A 217 7.84 1.49 -1.93
N HIS A 218 7.20 1.17 -0.80
CA HIS A 218 6.01 0.29 -0.65
C HIS A 218 5.99 -0.92 -1.62
N CYS A 219 7.14 -1.56 -1.81
CA CYS A 219 7.32 -2.64 -2.79
C CYS A 219 6.33 -3.80 -2.57
N SER A 220 5.98 -4.07 -1.30
CA SER A 220 5.01 -5.10 -0.91
C SER A 220 3.62 -4.88 -1.53
N ALA A 221 3.24 -3.63 -1.83
CA ALA A 221 1.94 -3.30 -2.41
C ALA A 221 1.65 -4.05 -3.72
N CYS A 222 2.71 -4.32 -4.52
CA CYS A 222 2.63 -5.14 -5.74
C CYS A 222 3.24 -6.52 -5.56
N HIS A 223 4.31 -6.64 -4.75
CA HIS A 223 5.11 -7.86 -4.64
C HIS A 223 4.71 -8.81 -3.50
N SER A 224 3.62 -8.53 -2.77
CA SER A 224 3.02 -9.46 -1.80
C SER A 224 1.65 -9.93 -2.28
N PRO A 225 1.30 -11.22 -2.09
CA PRO A 225 -0.02 -11.71 -2.42
C PRO A 225 -1.05 -11.15 -1.43
N ARG A 226 -2.28 -10.98 -1.90
CA ARG A 226 -3.37 -10.43 -1.09
C ARG A 226 -4.39 -11.50 -0.73
N ASN A 227 -5.04 -11.33 0.42
CA ASN A 227 -6.18 -12.14 0.80
C ASN A 227 -7.47 -11.66 0.09
N PHE A 228 -8.60 -12.33 0.34
CA PHE A 228 -9.89 -11.99 -0.27
C PHE A 228 -10.45 -10.61 0.13
N MET A 229 -9.94 -10.01 1.22
CA MET A 229 -10.26 -8.67 1.68
C MET A 229 -9.29 -7.60 1.15
N GLY A 230 -8.35 -7.98 0.28
CA GLY A 230 -7.37 -7.07 -0.31
C GLY A 230 -6.17 -6.74 0.58
N ALA A 231 -6.07 -7.29 1.78
CA ALA A 231 -4.92 -7.11 2.65
C ALA A 231 -3.74 -8.00 2.24
N GLU A 232 -2.53 -7.52 2.43
CA GLU A 232 -1.31 -8.29 2.19
C GLU A 232 -1.22 -9.49 3.13
N LYS A 233 -0.68 -10.60 2.62
CA LYS A 233 -0.46 -11.81 3.40
C LYS A 233 0.92 -11.76 4.04
N ASN A 234 0.98 -11.62 5.36
CA ASN A 234 2.23 -11.53 6.11
C ASN A 234 3.08 -12.81 6.01
N ASP A 235 2.43 -13.98 5.88
CA ASP A 235 3.08 -15.28 5.72
C ASP A 235 3.73 -15.49 4.34
N ALA A 236 3.44 -14.60 3.40
CA ALA A 236 3.98 -14.61 2.05
C ALA A 236 4.49 -13.22 1.61
N TYR A 237 4.98 -12.45 2.58
CA TYR A 237 5.53 -11.11 2.36
C TYR A 237 6.60 -11.13 1.27
N MET A 238 6.48 -10.24 0.28
CA MET A 238 7.37 -10.13 -0.89
C MET A 238 7.49 -11.41 -1.76
N ALA A 239 6.63 -12.42 -1.58
CA ALA A 239 6.68 -13.68 -2.33
C ALA A 239 6.02 -13.61 -3.73
N GLY A 240 5.82 -12.40 -4.24
CA GLY A 240 5.14 -12.14 -5.52
C GLY A 240 3.66 -11.85 -5.35
N GLY A 241 3.10 -11.11 -6.31
CA GLY A 241 1.72 -10.67 -6.23
C GLY A 241 1.06 -10.48 -7.59
N ARG A 242 -0.14 -9.93 -7.57
CA ARG A 242 -0.88 -9.50 -8.76
C ARG A 242 -1.15 -8.01 -8.69
N PHE A 243 -0.92 -7.33 -9.80
CA PHE A 243 -1.21 -5.94 -9.97
C PHE A 243 -1.99 -5.73 -11.29
N THR A 244 -2.98 -4.86 -11.28
CA THR A 244 -3.73 -4.51 -12.50
C THR A 244 -3.40 -3.08 -12.87
N ASP A 245 -2.86 -2.89 -14.04
CA ASP A 245 -2.40 -1.62 -14.54
C ASP A 245 -3.22 -1.15 -15.74
N ARG A 246 -3.30 0.15 -15.93
CA ARG A 246 -3.96 0.77 -17.08
C ARG A 246 -2.99 0.84 -18.25
N VAL A 247 -3.35 0.25 -19.38
CA VAL A 247 -2.57 0.33 -20.60
C VAL A 247 -2.99 1.52 -21.48
N ARG A 248 -2.18 1.84 -22.48
CA ARG A 248 -2.34 3.06 -23.32
C ARG A 248 -3.71 3.23 -23.96
N ASP A 249 -4.41 2.14 -24.29
CA ASP A 249 -5.75 2.17 -24.88
C ASP A 249 -6.86 2.41 -23.84
N GLY A 250 -6.49 2.59 -22.56
CA GLY A 250 -7.40 2.81 -21.45
C GLY A 250 -7.97 1.54 -20.83
N SER A 251 -7.67 0.37 -21.39
CA SER A 251 -8.04 -0.91 -20.77
C SER A 251 -7.12 -1.25 -19.60
N PHE A 252 -7.54 -2.22 -18.77
CA PHE A 252 -6.77 -2.68 -17.63
C PHE A 252 -6.17 -4.05 -17.93
N HIS A 253 -4.89 -4.21 -17.61
CA HIS A 253 -4.16 -5.47 -17.84
C HIS A 253 -3.61 -6.02 -16.52
N PRO A 254 -3.87 -7.28 -16.18
CA PRO A 254 -3.31 -7.91 -15.00
C PRO A 254 -1.85 -8.31 -15.22
N TRP A 255 -1.00 -7.97 -14.26
CA TRP A 255 0.41 -8.31 -14.20
C TRP A 255 0.71 -9.24 -13.02
N SER A 256 1.71 -10.10 -13.17
CA SER A 256 2.31 -10.85 -12.07
C SER A 256 3.59 -10.16 -11.63
N ALA A 257 3.60 -9.61 -10.42
CA ALA A 257 4.82 -9.12 -9.80
C ALA A 257 5.65 -10.31 -9.28
N PRO A 258 6.96 -10.37 -9.57
CA PRO A 258 7.80 -11.50 -9.16
C PRO A 258 8.03 -11.55 -7.65
N ASN A 259 8.50 -12.70 -7.19
CA ASN A 259 9.00 -12.92 -5.83
C ASN A 259 10.30 -12.13 -5.62
N LEU A 260 10.36 -11.30 -4.57
CA LEU A 260 11.52 -10.48 -4.19
C LEU A 260 12.29 -11.06 -2.99
N THR A 261 11.97 -12.27 -2.54
CA THR A 261 12.69 -12.91 -1.43
C THR A 261 14.01 -13.55 -1.90
N ALA A 262 14.83 -14.00 -0.94
CA ALA A 262 16.08 -14.69 -1.22
C ALA A 262 15.90 -16.15 -1.75
N ALA A 263 14.70 -16.51 -2.21
CA ALA A 263 14.48 -17.81 -2.83
C ALA A 263 15.36 -18.01 -4.08
N SER A 264 15.82 -19.25 -4.32
CA SER A 264 16.73 -19.56 -5.41
C SER A 264 16.16 -19.36 -6.81
N ASP A 265 14.82 -19.34 -6.93
CA ASP A 265 14.06 -19.05 -8.14
C ASP A 265 13.59 -17.58 -8.22
N ALA A 266 14.10 -16.75 -7.32
CA ALA A 266 13.79 -15.34 -7.20
C ALA A 266 15.09 -14.49 -7.08
N LEU A 267 15.10 -13.44 -6.25
CA LEU A 267 16.29 -12.59 -6.08
C LEU A 267 17.47 -13.33 -5.47
N GLY A 268 17.28 -14.50 -4.86
CA GLY A 268 18.40 -15.33 -4.36
C GLY A 268 19.43 -15.65 -5.45
N ALA A 269 19.00 -15.84 -6.68
CA ALA A 269 19.88 -16.15 -7.83
C ALA A 269 20.64 -14.91 -8.37
N TRP A 270 20.20 -13.69 -8.06
CA TRP A 270 20.79 -12.48 -8.62
C TRP A 270 21.96 -11.97 -7.75
N PRO A 271 23.13 -11.68 -8.34
CA PRO A 271 24.13 -10.87 -7.66
C PRO A 271 23.56 -9.50 -7.28
N ILE A 272 23.98 -8.95 -6.15
CA ILE A 272 23.45 -7.65 -5.67
C ILE A 272 23.69 -6.52 -6.70
N GLY A 273 24.82 -6.54 -7.39
CA GLY A 273 25.12 -5.56 -8.43
C GLY A 273 24.13 -5.59 -9.60
N GLU A 274 23.62 -6.77 -9.97
CA GLU A 274 22.61 -6.92 -11.01
C GLU A 274 21.24 -6.42 -10.54
N LEU A 275 20.88 -6.65 -9.27
CA LEU A 275 19.67 -6.08 -8.67
C LEU A 275 19.75 -4.56 -8.63
N ASN A 276 20.88 -4.00 -8.17
CA ASN A 276 21.10 -2.56 -8.12
C ASN A 276 21.05 -1.93 -9.52
N ALA A 277 21.67 -2.57 -10.51
CA ALA A 277 21.62 -2.12 -11.91
C ALA A 277 20.17 -2.10 -12.44
N TYR A 278 19.38 -3.13 -12.15
CA TYR A 278 17.97 -3.18 -12.55
C TYR A 278 17.15 -2.06 -11.89
N LEU A 279 17.27 -1.87 -10.59
CA LEU A 279 16.56 -0.82 -9.86
C LEU A 279 16.96 0.58 -10.34
N LYS A 280 18.24 0.79 -10.65
CA LYS A 280 18.77 2.11 -11.05
C LYS A 280 18.52 2.43 -12.53
N HIS A 281 18.71 1.44 -13.41
CA HIS A 281 18.78 1.65 -14.86
C HIS A 281 17.65 0.95 -15.63
N GLY A 282 16.87 0.09 -14.98
CA GLY A 282 15.80 -0.68 -15.58
C GLY A 282 16.27 -1.87 -16.40
N LYS A 283 17.56 -2.20 -16.36
CA LYS A 283 18.12 -3.36 -17.04
C LYS A 283 19.35 -3.90 -16.33
N ASN A 284 19.60 -5.17 -16.54
CA ASN A 284 20.81 -5.87 -16.11
C ASN A 284 21.16 -6.98 -17.11
N SER A 285 22.06 -7.92 -16.74
CA SER A 285 22.46 -9.03 -17.61
C SER A 285 21.36 -10.08 -17.84
N TYR A 286 20.26 -10.04 -17.07
CA TYR A 286 19.21 -11.06 -17.12
C TYR A 286 17.92 -10.57 -17.76
N VAL A 287 17.54 -9.30 -17.53
CA VAL A 287 16.25 -8.76 -17.93
C VAL A 287 16.33 -7.28 -18.29
N ASP A 288 15.44 -6.87 -19.16
CA ASP A 288 15.11 -5.48 -19.45
C ASP A 288 13.76 -5.13 -18.81
N LEU A 289 13.56 -3.85 -18.56
CA LEU A 289 12.39 -3.26 -17.93
C LEU A 289 11.14 -3.40 -18.82
N PHE A 290 10.04 -3.85 -18.24
CA PHE A 290 8.74 -3.89 -18.93
C PHE A 290 7.59 -3.81 -17.92
N GLY A 291 6.36 -3.54 -18.43
CA GLY A 291 5.16 -3.45 -17.60
C GLY A 291 5.22 -2.35 -16.54
N PRO A 292 4.49 -2.48 -15.43
CA PRO A 292 4.38 -1.45 -14.38
C PRO A 292 5.70 -1.02 -13.74
N MET A 293 6.71 -1.90 -13.73
CA MET A 293 8.04 -1.53 -13.22
C MET A 293 8.71 -0.42 -14.04
N ASN A 294 8.25 -0.13 -15.27
CA ASN A 294 8.70 1.04 -16.04
C ASN A 294 8.45 2.33 -15.26
N GLU A 295 7.25 2.50 -14.71
CA GLU A 295 6.91 3.71 -13.95
C GLU A 295 7.71 3.80 -12.66
N VAL A 296 7.92 2.68 -11.97
CA VAL A 296 8.72 2.65 -10.74
C VAL A 296 10.15 3.09 -11.01
N VAL A 297 10.79 2.58 -12.05
CA VAL A 297 12.17 2.97 -12.37
C VAL A 297 12.21 4.38 -12.96
N GLN A 298 11.37 4.71 -13.92
CA GLN A 298 11.42 5.99 -14.63
C GLN A 298 11.05 7.18 -13.73
N ASN A 299 10.12 7.01 -12.80
CA ASN A 299 9.60 8.09 -11.96
C ASN A 299 10.19 8.09 -10.55
N SER A 300 10.86 7.01 -10.13
CA SER A 300 11.35 6.84 -8.76
C SER A 300 12.81 6.38 -8.70
N THR A 301 13.07 5.07 -8.78
CA THR A 301 14.33 4.49 -8.33
C THR A 301 15.56 4.98 -9.10
N ARG A 302 15.44 5.36 -10.36
CA ARG A 302 16.55 5.95 -11.13
C ARG A 302 17.10 7.25 -10.53
N PHE A 303 16.31 7.97 -9.75
CA PHE A 303 16.67 9.24 -9.14
C PHE A 303 17.24 9.09 -7.73
N LEU A 304 17.12 7.91 -7.14
CA LEU A 304 17.69 7.64 -5.82
C LEU A 304 19.21 7.58 -5.89
N SER A 305 19.88 7.85 -4.78
CA SER A 305 21.33 7.73 -4.70
C SER A 305 21.76 6.27 -4.85
N ASP A 306 23.00 6.04 -5.24
CA ASP A 306 23.56 4.68 -5.39
C ASP A 306 23.63 3.98 -4.03
N GLU A 307 23.82 4.76 -2.94
CA GLU A 307 23.82 4.26 -1.56
C GLU A 307 22.42 3.75 -1.18
N ASP A 308 21.35 4.47 -1.50
CA ASP A 308 19.97 4.07 -1.22
C ASP A 308 19.55 2.86 -2.07
N ILE A 309 19.92 2.83 -3.35
CA ILE A 309 19.70 1.66 -4.21
C ILE A 309 20.42 0.42 -3.66
N ASN A 310 21.67 0.58 -3.21
CA ASN A 310 22.41 -0.52 -2.62
C ASN A 310 21.82 -0.96 -1.27
N ALA A 311 21.33 -0.03 -0.46
CA ALA A 311 20.65 -0.33 0.79
C ALA A 311 19.38 -1.16 0.54
N MET A 312 18.56 -0.75 -0.43
CA MET A 312 17.37 -1.52 -0.86
C MET A 312 17.78 -2.93 -1.31
N GLY A 313 18.85 -3.06 -2.10
CA GLY A 313 19.36 -4.35 -2.55
C GLY A 313 19.81 -5.24 -1.40
N VAL A 314 20.55 -4.69 -0.41
CA VAL A 314 20.99 -5.41 0.79
C VAL A 314 19.79 -5.94 1.58
N TYR A 315 18.78 -5.10 1.82
CA TYR A 315 17.58 -5.51 2.53
C TYR A 315 16.80 -6.59 1.78
N LEU A 316 16.48 -6.40 0.52
CA LEU A 316 15.74 -7.37 -0.29
C LEU A 316 16.44 -8.73 -0.35
N LYS A 317 17.78 -8.75 -0.46
CA LYS A 317 18.57 -9.97 -0.45
C LYS A 317 18.61 -10.68 0.90
N SER A 318 18.28 -10.00 1.99
CA SER A 318 18.21 -10.58 3.34
C SER A 318 16.86 -11.20 3.68
N LEU A 319 15.82 -10.92 2.89
CA LEU A 319 14.47 -11.43 3.14
C LEU A 319 14.45 -12.96 3.15
N PRO A 320 13.79 -13.61 4.13
CA PRO A 320 13.70 -15.06 4.21
C PRO A 320 13.16 -15.65 2.91
N ALA A 321 13.80 -16.69 2.42
CA ALA A 321 13.38 -17.36 1.19
C ALA A 321 11.95 -17.92 1.35
N THR A 322 11.00 -17.34 0.65
CA THR A 322 9.64 -17.85 0.57
C THR A 322 9.48 -18.49 -0.79
N MET A 323 9.25 -19.81 -0.82
CA MET A 323 9.04 -20.52 -2.09
C MET A 323 7.77 -19.98 -2.76
N ALA A 324 7.89 -19.62 -4.04
CA ALA A 324 6.70 -19.35 -4.84
C ALA A 324 5.76 -20.58 -4.77
N GLN A 325 4.43 -20.35 -4.84
CA GLN A 325 3.49 -21.47 -4.95
C GLN A 325 3.98 -22.41 -6.04
N ALA A 326 4.05 -23.71 -5.71
CA ALA A 326 4.50 -24.74 -6.65
C ALA A 326 3.86 -24.52 -8.03
N ALA A 327 4.69 -24.41 -9.05
CA ALA A 327 4.22 -24.22 -10.41
C ALA A 327 3.19 -25.31 -10.73
N VAL A 328 1.98 -24.90 -11.12
CA VAL A 328 0.96 -25.84 -11.58
C VAL A 328 1.56 -26.57 -12.77
N THR A 329 1.68 -27.90 -12.68
CA THR A 329 2.15 -28.70 -13.80
C THR A 329 1.17 -28.53 -14.95
N ALA A 330 1.54 -27.75 -15.94
CA ALA A 330 0.69 -27.54 -17.10
C ALA A 330 0.57 -28.84 -17.94
N ASP A 331 -0.60 -29.03 -18.51
CA ASP A 331 -0.85 -30.15 -19.45
C ASP A 331 0.21 -30.17 -20.56
N ARG A 332 0.73 -31.37 -20.89
CA ARG A 332 1.79 -31.56 -21.91
C ARG A 332 1.41 -30.97 -23.27
N ARG A 333 0.14 -31.02 -23.63
CA ARG A 333 -0.36 -30.47 -24.89
C ARG A 333 -0.31 -28.96 -24.87
N VAL A 334 -0.74 -28.33 -23.76
CA VAL A 334 -0.68 -26.89 -23.56
C VAL A 334 0.78 -26.41 -23.59
N MET A 335 1.69 -27.15 -22.94
CA MET A 335 3.13 -26.88 -22.98
C MET A 335 3.73 -26.99 -24.36
N GLY A 336 3.29 -28.02 -25.14
CA GLY A 336 3.71 -28.18 -26.53
C GLY A 336 3.24 -27.01 -27.42
N MET A 337 2.00 -26.61 -27.29
CA MET A 337 1.45 -25.44 -28.01
C MET A 337 2.19 -24.16 -27.63
N GLY A 338 2.40 -23.92 -26.32
CA GLY A 338 3.15 -22.77 -25.82
C GLY A 338 4.57 -22.70 -26.35
N ARG A 339 5.28 -23.86 -26.42
CA ARG A 339 6.62 -23.94 -27.02
C ARG A 339 6.61 -23.56 -28.51
N THR A 340 5.61 -24.02 -29.24
CA THR A 340 5.49 -23.68 -30.68
C THR A 340 5.26 -22.18 -30.86
N VAL A 341 4.34 -21.60 -30.10
CA VAL A 341 4.06 -20.13 -30.12
C VAL A 341 5.31 -19.34 -29.74
N TYR A 342 6.00 -19.75 -28.67
CA TYR A 342 7.23 -19.09 -28.22
C TYR A 342 8.31 -19.09 -29.30
N ASN A 343 8.59 -20.28 -29.90
CA ASN A 343 9.61 -20.41 -30.94
C ASN A 343 9.28 -19.60 -32.20
N LEU A 344 8.00 -19.46 -32.54
CA LEU A 344 7.58 -18.72 -33.75
C LEU A 344 7.58 -17.20 -33.53
N HIS A 345 7.26 -16.73 -32.34
CA HIS A 345 6.99 -15.32 -32.12
C HIS A 345 7.96 -14.63 -31.13
N CYS A 346 8.58 -15.39 -30.25
CA CYS A 346 9.43 -14.85 -29.19
C CYS A 346 10.89 -15.29 -29.29
N GLY A 347 11.14 -16.53 -29.76
CA GLY A 347 12.47 -17.15 -29.77
C GLY A 347 13.51 -16.45 -30.64
N THR A 348 13.11 -15.60 -31.59
CA THR A 348 14.07 -14.82 -32.39
C THR A 348 14.79 -13.76 -31.56
N CYS A 349 14.15 -13.24 -30.53
CA CYS A 349 14.69 -12.19 -29.66
C CYS A 349 15.06 -12.69 -28.27
N HIS A 350 14.50 -13.83 -27.83
CA HIS A 350 14.62 -14.37 -26.47
C HIS A 350 15.30 -15.75 -26.40
N LEU A 351 16.20 -16.05 -27.31
CA LEU A 351 17.05 -17.26 -27.30
C LEU A 351 18.34 -16.99 -26.54
#